data_502ceffc6f1298064ac7ecc5204f8c49
#
_entry.id   502ceffc6f1298064ac7ecc5204f8c49
#
_cell.length_a   1.000
_cell.length_b   1.000
_cell.length_c   1.000
_cell.angle_alpha   90.00
_cell.angle_beta   90.00
_cell.angle_gamma   90.00
#
_symmetry.space_group_name_H-M   'P 1'
#
loop_
_entity.id
_entity.type
_entity.pdbx_description
1 polymer ?
#
loop_
_entity_poly.entity_id
_entity_poly.type
_entity_poly.pdbx_seq_one_letter_code
_entity_poly.pdbx_strand_id
1 'polypeptide(L)'
;MSSARDHRSQRASRFVAALLVAGIAVTGTCVSAQVTLLNVSYDPTREFYREFNEAFAAYWLEQTGETVTINQSHSGSGAQARAVIEGLPADVVTLALQVDIDAIAANSGLIPVDWRDRLPHGSAPYTSTMVFLVRAGNPKNIV
;
A
#
# COMPACT_ATOMS: atom_id res chain seq x y z
N MET A 1 -39.14 0.61 -90.75
CA MET A 1 -37.79 0.73 -91.39
C MET A 1 -36.79 0.87 -90.26
N SER A 2 -36.05 -0.19 -90.16
CA SER A 2 -34.57 -0.30 -90.16
C SER A 2 -33.93 0.19 -88.88
N SER A 3 -33.46 -0.75 -88.17
CA SER A 3 -32.16 -1.40 -88.13
C SER A 3 -31.19 -0.65 -87.19
N ALA A 4 -30.54 -1.19 -86.34
CA ALA A 4 -29.53 -2.15 -86.16
C ALA A 4 -29.00 -2.10 -84.74
N ARG A 5 -28.92 -3.24 -84.18
CA ARG A 5 -27.88 -3.82 -83.38
C ARG A 5 -26.63 -2.96 -83.14
N ASP A 6 -26.22 -2.83 -81.93
CA ASP A 6 -24.80 -3.07 -81.65
C ASP A 6 -24.56 -3.69 -80.27
N HIS A 7 -23.94 -4.85 -80.29
CA HIS A 7 -23.44 -5.63 -79.15
C HIS A 7 -22.07 -5.10 -78.81
N ARG A 8 -21.89 -4.58 -77.62
CA ARG A 8 -20.54 -4.56 -77.05
C ARG A 8 -20.55 -4.89 -75.58
N SER A 9 -20.09 -6.06 -75.39
CA SER A 9 -19.56 -6.65 -74.19
C SER A 9 -19.20 -5.71 -73.06
N GLN A 10 -19.98 -5.79 -72.01
CA GLN A 10 -19.55 -5.24 -70.74
C GLN A 10 -18.70 -6.28 -70.02
N ARG A 11 -17.42 -6.04 -70.02
CA ARG A 11 -16.48 -6.75 -69.15
C ARG A 11 -16.73 -6.26 -67.71
N ALA A 12 -17.31 -7.10 -66.91
CA ALA A 12 -17.43 -6.89 -65.48
C ALA A 12 -16.03 -6.90 -64.86
N SER A 13 -15.57 -5.74 -64.49
CA SER A 13 -14.38 -5.59 -63.66
C SER A 13 -14.78 -5.88 -62.22
N ARG A 14 -14.39 -7.05 -61.75
CA ARG A 14 -14.50 -7.43 -60.36
C ARG A 14 -13.44 -6.69 -59.56
N PHE A 15 -13.78 -5.58 -58.94
CA PHE A 15 -12.97 -4.99 -57.91
C PHE A 15 -13.14 -5.82 -56.62
N VAL A 16 -12.14 -6.64 -56.34
CA VAL A 16 -11.99 -7.30 -55.04
C VAL A 16 -11.51 -6.24 -54.10
N ALA A 17 -12.40 -5.69 -53.32
CA ALA A 17 -12.04 -4.84 -52.20
C ALA A 17 -11.49 -5.76 -51.08
N ALA A 18 -10.16 -5.82 -51.00
CA ALA A 18 -9.47 -6.44 -49.88
C ALA A 18 -9.66 -5.54 -48.64
N LEU A 19 -10.57 -5.90 -47.74
CA LEU A 19 -10.69 -5.29 -46.42
C LEU A 19 -9.50 -5.75 -45.59
N LEU A 20 -8.49 -4.90 -45.49
CA LEU A 20 -7.41 -5.04 -44.51
C LEU A 20 -7.99 -4.65 -43.14
N VAL A 21 -8.43 -5.64 -42.39
CA VAL A 21 -8.73 -5.49 -40.95
C VAL A 21 -7.38 -5.38 -40.24
N ALA A 22 -6.92 -4.17 -40.04
CA ALA A 22 -5.80 -3.88 -39.16
C ALA A 22 -6.28 -4.17 -37.72
N GLY A 23 -5.95 -5.35 -37.20
CA GLY A 23 -6.15 -5.70 -35.79
C GLY A 23 -5.27 -4.77 -34.94
N ILE A 24 -5.87 -3.75 -34.37
CA ILE A 24 -5.23 -2.96 -33.31
C ILE A 24 -5.17 -3.87 -32.09
N ALA A 25 -4.02 -4.52 -31.90
CA ALA A 25 -3.70 -5.16 -30.63
C ALA A 25 -3.57 -4.04 -29.58
N VAL A 26 -4.66 -3.80 -28.85
CA VAL A 26 -4.62 -2.98 -27.65
C VAL A 26 -3.83 -3.78 -26.63
N THR A 27 -2.50 -3.56 -26.61
CA THR A 27 -1.66 -4.00 -25.51
C THR A 27 -2.07 -3.14 -24.31
N GLY A 28 -2.99 -3.64 -23.51
CA GLY A 28 -3.33 -3.03 -22.23
C GLY A 28 -2.07 -2.99 -21.38
N THR A 29 -1.42 -1.85 -21.32
CA THR A 29 -0.44 -1.59 -20.28
C THR A 29 -1.23 -1.60 -18.98
N CYS A 30 -1.10 -2.67 -18.20
CA CYS A 30 -1.49 -2.65 -16.80
C CYS A 30 -0.69 -1.52 -16.14
N VAL A 31 -1.31 -0.35 -16.00
CA VAL A 31 -0.79 0.68 -15.10
C VAL A 31 -0.97 0.10 -13.72
N SER A 32 0.09 -0.48 -13.17
CA SER A 32 0.13 -0.88 -11.77
C SER A 32 -0.07 0.40 -10.96
N ALA A 33 -1.19 0.49 -10.25
CA ALA A 33 -1.43 1.59 -9.34
C ALA A 33 -0.36 1.54 -8.25
N GLN A 34 0.44 2.58 -8.14
CA GLN A 34 1.41 2.70 -7.07
C GLN A 34 0.65 3.01 -5.78
N VAL A 35 0.61 2.08 -4.85
CA VAL A 35 0.03 2.27 -3.52
C VAL A 35 1.06 2.93 -2.62
N THR A 36 0.65 3.98 -1.91
CA THR A 36 1.49 4.63 -0.89
C THR A 36 0.82 4.48 0.47
N LEU A 37 1.56 3.95 1.44
CA LEU A 37 1.13 3.79 2.82
C LEU A 37 1.96 4.68 3.74
N LEU A 38 1.37 5.11 4.85
CA LEU A 38 2.05 5.78 5.94
C LEU A 38 2.08 4.88 7.19
N ASN A 39 3.27 4.43 7.55
CA ASN A 39 3.52 3.70 8.79
C ASN A 39 3.93 4.67 9.90
N VAL A 40 3.11 4.80 10.91
CA VAL A 40 3.32 5.66 12.09
C VAL A 40 3.74 4.79 13.25
N SER A 41 4.96 5.03 13.79
CA SER A 41 5.47 4.24 14.91
C SER A 41 6.23 5.11 15.92
N TYR A 42 6.58 4.56 17.09
CA TYR A 42 7.35 5.30 18.08
C TYR A 42 8.87 5.16 17.81
N ASP A 43 9.65 6.13 18.26
CA ASP A 43 11.06 6.34 17.88
C ASP A 43 11.97 5.11 17.93
N PRO A 44 11.96 4.25 18.96
CA PRO A 44 12.88 3.12 19.05
C PRO A 44 12.70 2.09 17.93
N THR A 45 11.58 2.10 17.22
CA THR A 45 11.29 1.14 16.14
C THR A 45 11.66 1.64 14.74
N ARG A 46 12.29 2.81 14.64
CA ARG A 46 12.67 3.45 13.38
C ARG A 46 13.46 2.53 12.46
N GLU A 47 14.54 1.96 12.96
CA GLU A 47 15.42 1.09 12.18
C GLU A 47 14.72 -0.22 11.80
N PHE A 48 14.00 -0.83 12.76
CA PHE A 48 13.21 -2.02 12.52
C PHE A 48 12.22 -1.82 11.36
N TYR A 49 11.43 -0.74 11.38
CA TYR A 49 10.45 -0.50 10.33
C TYR A 49 11.07 -0.08 9.00
N ARG A 50 12.24 0.52 8.99
CA ARG A 50 12.94 0.74 7.73
C ARG A 50 13.21 -0.59 7.01
N GLU A 51 13.80 -1.54 7.71
CA GLU A 51 14.12 -2.86 7.15
C GLU A 51 12.86 -3.69 6.85
N PHE A 52 11.89 -3.66 7.76
CA PHE A 52 10.63 -4.37 7.59
C PHE A 52 9.84 -3.86 6.37
N ASN A 53 9.73 -2.53 6.19
CA ASN A 53 8.98 -1.95 5.10
C ASN A 53 9.62 -2.25 3.73
N GLU A 54 10.96 -2.27 3.65
CA GLU A 54 11.69 -2.69 2.45
C GLU A 54 11.41 -4.17 2.13
N ALA A 55 11.49 -5.04 3.11
CA ALA A 55 11.19 -6.46 2.96
C ALA A 55 9.73 -6.71 2.57
N PHE A 56 8.79 -5.99 3.20
CA PHE A 56 7.38 -6.08 2.87
C PHE A 56 7.07 -5.60 1.46
N ALA A 57 7.66 -4.48 1.02
CA ALA A 57 7.47 -3.97 -0.33
C ALA A 57 7.95 -4.96 -1.40
N ALA A 58 9.11 -5.61 -1.17
CA ALA A 58 9.62 -6.65 -2.05
C ALA A 58 8.70 -7.89 -2.08
N TYR A 59 8.27 -8.35 -0.91
CA TYR A 59 7.32 -9.47 -0.79
C TYR A 59 5.99 -9.16 -1.49
N TRP A 60 5.42 -7.98 -1.28
CA TRP A 60 4.16 -7.58 -1.89
C TRP A 60 4.23 -7.57 -3.42
N LEU A 61 5.32 -7.01 -3.95
CA LEU A 61 5.57 -7.00 -5.38
C LEU A 61 5.64 -8.42 -5.96
N GLU A 62 6.33 -9.33 -5.27
CA GLU A 62 6.44 -10.74 -5.71
C GLU A 62 5.07 -11.45 -5.69
N GLN A 63 4.24 -11.19 -4.67
CA GLN A 63 2.95 -11.87 -4.52
C GLN A 63 1.84 -11.31 -5.43
N THR A 64 1.86 -10.01 -5.68
CA THR A 64 0.73 -9.33 -6.34
C THR A 64 1.08 -8.67 -7.66
N GLY A 65 2.36 -8.43 -7.93
CA GLY A 65 2.81 -7.61 -9.05
C GLY A 65 2.60 -6.11 -8.85
N GLU A 66 2.14 -5.67 -7.67
CA GLU A 66 1.88 -4.26 -7.33
C GLU A 66 3.06 -3.65 -6.59
N THR A 67 3.41 -2.41 -6.92
CA THR A 67 4.43 -1.66 -6.19
C THR A 67 3.79 -0.90 -5.03
N VAL A 68 4.32 -1.08 -3.82
CA VAL A 68 3.94 -0.31 -2.64
C VAL A 68 5.11 0.55 -2.16
N THR A 69 4.83 1.82 -1.87
CA THR A 69 5.77 2.74 -1.21
C THR A 69 5.30 2.95 0.21
N ILE A 70 6.17 2.77 1.20
CA ILE A 70 5.81 2.92 2.61
C ILE A 70 6.59 4.08 3.21
N ASN A 71 5.89 5.18 3.43
CA ASN A 71 6.42 6.32 4.16
C ASN A 71 6.40 6.04 5.67
N GLN A 72 7.26 6.71 6.41
CA GLN A 72 7.39 6.51 7.85
C GLN A 72 7.28 7.83 8.60
N SER A 73 6.63 7.79 9.75
CA SER A 73 6.61 8.85 10.75
C SER A 73 6.99 8.27 12.10
N HIS A 74 8.01 8.85 12.75
CA HIS A 74 8.51 8.40 14.05
C HIS A 74 8.61 9.55 15.02
N SER A 75 8.12 9.35 16.24
CA SER A 75 8.20 10.28 17.36
C SER A 75 7.89 9.56 18.67
N GLY A 76 7.73 10.29 19.78
CA GLY A 76 7.21 9.72 21.02
C GLY A 76 5.81 9.16 20.83
N SER A 77 5.51 8.02 21.48
CA SER A 77 4.27 7.26 21.31
C SER A 77 3.01 8.13 21.43
N GLY A 78 2.86 8.88 22.53
CA GLY A 78 1.72 9.79 22.70
C GLY A 78 1.71 11.00 21.77
N ALA A 79 2.85 11.40 21.22
CA ALA A 79 2.90 12.46 20.21
C ALA A 79 2.37 11.96 18.87
N GLN A 80 2.70 10.73 18.49
CA GLN A 80 2.15 10.08 17.29
C GLN A 80 0.65 9.84 17.42
N ALA A 81 0.18 9.38 18.60
CA ALA A 81 -1.26 9.23 18.84
C ALA A 81 -2.01 10.54 18.61
N ARG A 82 -1.50 11.64 19.17
CA ARG A 82 -2.11 12.97 18.96
C ARG A 82 -2.09 13.39 17.51
N ALA A 83 -1.00 13.19 16.79
CA ALA A 83 -0.91 13.55 15.38
C ALA A 83 -1.96 12.81 14.54
N VAL A 84 -2.19 11.51 14.82
CA VAL A 84 -3.22 10.72 14.13
C VAL A 84 -4.63 11.22 14.48
N ILE A 85 -4.90 11.52 15.75
CA ILE A 85 -6.18 12.10 16.18
C ILE A 85 -6.42 13.47 15.51
N GLU A 86 -5.38 14.25 15.31
CA GLU A 86 -5.42 15.58 14.66
C GLU A 86 -5.44 15.52 13.13
N GLY A 87 -5.41 14.32 12.55
CA GLY A 87 -5.63 14.11 11.11
C GLY A 87 -4.40 13.69 10.31
N LEU A 88 -3.30 13.24 10.96
CA LEU A 88 -2.22 12.58 10.22
C LEU A 88 -2.77 11.33 9.54
N PRO A 89 -2.71 11.21 8.19
CA PRO A 89 -3.34 10.12 7.44
C PRO A 89 -2.53 8.82 7.54
N ALA A 90 -2.51 8.21 8.73
CA ALA A 90 -1.82 6.97 9.00
C ALA A 90 -2.62 5.77 8.49
N ASP A 91 -1.96 4.88 7.76
CA ASP A 91 -2.53 3.59 7.34
C ASP A 91 -2.22 2.49 8.37
N VAL A 92 -1.07 2.58 9.02
CA VAL A 92 -0.65 1.65 10.07
C VAL A 92 -0.11 2.45 11.26
N VAL A 93 -0.53 2.06 12.47
CA VAL A 93 -0.01 2.63 13.72
C VAL A 93 0.55 1.53 14.61
N THR A 94 1.79 1.72 15.06
CA THR A 94 2.44 0.80 16.02
C THR A 94 3.10 1.61 17.12
N LEU A 95 2.42 1.74 18.24
CA LEU A 95 2.81 2.59 19.35
C LEU A 95 3.27 1.77 20.56
N ALA A 96 3.99 2.42 21.47
CA ALA A 96 4.59 1.74 22.63
C ALA A 96 3.56 1.30 23.66
N LEU A 97 2.47 2.07 23.80
CA LEU A 97 1.51 1.90 24.88
C LEU A 97 0.10 1.65 24.36
N GLN A 98 -0.58 0.69 24.95
CA GLN A 98 -1.97 0.42 24.65
C GLN A 98 -2.85 1.68 24.77
N VAL A 99 -2.65 2.47 25.83
CA VAL A 99 -3.44 3.69 26.09
C VAL A 99 -3.36 4.72 24.98
N ASP A 100 -2.27 4.74 24.21
CA ASP A 100 -2.11 5.63 23.04
C ASP A 100 -2.97 5.17 21.88
N ILE A 101 -3.07 3.86 21.65
CA ILE A 101 -3.96 3.27 20.64
C ILE A 101 -5.44 3.42 21.09
N ASP A 102 -5.73 3.18 22.37
CA ASP A 102 -7.08 3.39 22.92
C ASP A 102 -7.53 4.86 22.75
N ALA A 103 -6.62 5.81 22.90
CA ALA A 103 -6.92 7.23 22.66
C ALA A 103 -7.27 7.51 21.20
N ILE A 104 -6.58 6.89 20.23
CA ILE A 104 -6.94 6.99 18.81
C ILE A 104 -8.34 6.41 18.58
N ALA A 105 -8.61 5.20 19.08
CA ALA A 105 -9.92 4.56 18.95
C ALA A 105 -11.06 5.42 19.52
N ALA A 106 -10.84 5.99 20.70
CA ALA A 106 -11.87 6.77 21.40
C ALA A 106 -12.14 8.15 20.77
N ASN A 107 -11.11 8.81 20.20
CA ASN A 107 -11.21 10.21 19.79
C ASN A 107 -11.28 10.43 18.27
N SER A 108 -10.87 9.46 17.46
CA SER A 108 -10.87 9.62 16.00
C SER A 108 -11.91 8.77 15.29
N GLY A 109 -12.32 7.64 15.88
CA GLY A 109 -13.16 6.64 15.22
C GLY A 109 -12.48 5.93 14.03
N LEU A 110 -11.18 6.14 13.82
CA LEU A 110 -10.41 5.53 12.73
C LEU A 110 -10.17 4.04 12.92
N ILE A 111 -10.11 3.59 14.18
CA ILE A 111 -9.96 2.19 14.53
C ILE A 111 -11.07 1.78 15.51
N PRO A 112 -11.52 0.53 15.46
CA PRO A 112 -12.57 0.05 16.36
C PRO A 112 -12.05 -0.07 17.80
N VAL A 113 -12.96 0.08 18.78
CA VAL A 113 -12.62 -0.02 20.22
C VAL A 113 -12.17 -1.43 20.64
N ASP A 114 -12.54 -2.44 19.85
CA ASP A 114 -12.14 -3.84 20.03
C ASP A 114 -10.87 -4.20 19.24
N TRP A 115 -10.06 -3.21 18.84
CA TRP A 115 -8.86 -3.38 18.02
C TRP A 115 -7.90 -4.48 18.52
N ARG A 116 -7.83 -4.67 19.84
CA ARG A 116 -6.95 -5.68 20.45
C ARG A 116 -7.33 -7.12 20.11
N ASP A 117 -8.61 -7.36 19.86
CA ASP A 117 -9.15 -8.69 19.57
C ASP A 117 -9.08 -9.03 18.07
N ARG A 118 -8.63 -8.09 17.25
CA ARG A 118 -8.61 -8.22 15.79
C ARG A 118 -7.46 -9.05 15.25
N LEU A 119 -6.32 -9.05 15.94
CA LEU A 119 -5.11 -9.77 15.55
C LEU A 119 -4.61 -10.63 16.72
N PRO A 120 -3.81 -11.66 16.44
CA PRO A 120 -3.19 -12.48 17.48
C PRO A 120 -2.39 -11.66 18.49
N HIS A 121 -2.23 -12.20 19.69
CA HIS A 121 -1.43 -11.59 20.77
C HIS A 121 -1.91 -10.21 21.22
N GLY A 122 -3.21 -9.94 21.13
CA GLY A 122 -3.77 -8.64 21.49
C GLY A 122 -3.36 -7.54 20.52
N SER A 123 -3.20 -7.88 19.24
CA SER A 123 -2.72 -6.98 18.19
C SER A 123 -1.33 -6.40 18.45
N ALA A 124 -0.48 -7.11 19.23
CA ALA A 124 0.90 -6.73 19.51
C ALA A 124 1.86 -7.54 18.63
N PRO A 125 2.48 -6.93 17.62
CA PRO A 125 3.40 -7.64 16.70
C PRO A 125 4.71 -8.04 17.38
N TYR A 126 5.11 -7.36 18.44
CA TYR A 126 6.31 -7.64 19.24
C TYR A 126 6.15 -7.09 20.65
N THR A 127 7.03 -7.48 21.53
CA THR A 127 7.13 -6.97 22.92
C THR A 127 8.55 -6.51 23.18
N SER A 128 8.71 -5.60 24.12
CA SER A 128 10.02 -5.23 24.65
C SER A 128 10.03 -5.23 26.16
N THR A 129 11.20 -5.31 26.76
CA THR A 129 11.38 -5.28 28.20
C THR A 129 11.96 -3.94 28.63
N MET A 130 11.51 -3.45 29.79
CA MET A 130 12.18 -2.32 30.45
C MET A 130 13.33 -2.83 31.28
N VAL A 131 14.46 -2.15 31.17
CA VAL A 131 15.66 -2.45 31.94
C VAL A 131 16.14 -1.21 32.68
N PHE A 132 16.73 -1.40 33.85
CA PHE A 132 17.38 -0.31 34.56
C PHE A 132 18.84 -0.21 34.11
N LEU A 133 19.22 0.93 33.55
CA LEU A 133 20.60 1.23 33.26
C LEU A 133 21.22 1.88 34.51
N VAL A 134 22.18 1.21 35.13
CA VAL A 134 22.89 1.68 36.30
C VAL A 134 24.37 1.90 36.00
N ARG A 135 25.02 2.74 36.79
CA ARG A 135 26.47 2.95 36.71
C ARG A 135 27.20 1.63 36.98
N ALA A 136 28.36 1.45 36.35
CA ALA A 136 29.20 0.26 36.58
C ALA A 136 29.40 -0.01 38.09
N GLY A 137 29.22 -1.26 38.50
CA GLY A 137 29.28 -1.69 39.88
C GLY A 137 28.03 -1.43 40.71
N ASN A 138 26.97 -0.84 40.13
CA ASN A 138 25.69 -0.58 40.80
C ASN A 138 25.84 0.00 42.22
N PRO A 139 26.53 1.14 42.43
CA PRO A 139 26.92 1.60 43.75
C PRO A 139 25.76 1.93 44.70
N LYS A 140 24.54 1.96 44.18
CA LYS A 140 23.31 2.19 44.95
C LYS A 140 22.45 0.94 45.13
N ASN A 141 22.93 -0.23 44.71
CA ASN A 141 22.20 -1.51 44.78
C ASN A 141 20.76 -1.40 44.25
N ILE A 142 20.57 -0.77 43.10
CA ILE A 142 19.27 -0.66 42.46
C ILE A 142 18.89 -2.05 41.89
N VAL A 143 17.74 -2.57 42.26
CA VAL A 143 17.18 -3.86 41.85
C VAL A 143 15.80 -3.68 41.26
#